data_992c534a89c59959bd3d037959043c7f
#
_entry.id   992c534a89c59959bd3d037959043c7f
#
_cell.length_a   1.000
_cell.length_b   1.000
_cell.length_c   1.000
_cell.angle_alpha   90.00
_cell.angle_beta   90.00
_cell.angle_gamma   90.00
#
_symmetry.space_group_name_H-M   'P 1'
#
loop_
_entity.id
_entity.type
_entity.pdbx_description
1 polymer ?
#
loop_
_entity_poly.entity_id
_entity_poly.type
_entity_poly.pdbx_seq_one_letter_code
_entity_poly.pdbx_strand_id
1 'polypeptide(L)'
;MHKTGTIYGINGPVIYLKGNTGFQMAEMVYVGKERLVGEVIRLTNDITTIQVFEETTGLRPGDPVEATGDAISVTLGPGILNNIFDGIERPLSEIAKSSGKYISRGVSVDSLDTEKKWKTHITVKPGEFVSGGTIIAEVQETQAIVHKSMVPPNISGTVLEVAMDGEYTINEPIVTVQLANGKEEKLTLAQKWPIRVPRPTAARFAASKPLITGQRILDTLFPIAKGGTAAIPGGFGTGKTMTQHQIAKWSNADIIIYIGCGERGNEMTQVLEEFSELVDPRSGKPLMDRTTLIANTSNMPVAAREASIYTGITLAEYYRDMGYDVAIMADSTSRWAEALRELSGRLEEMPAEEGFPAYLASRLSAFYERAGMMQTLNGSEGSVSIIGAVSPQGGDFSEPVTQNTKRFVRCFWGLDKSLAYARHFPAIHWLTSYSEYVNDLAPWYRDNADKNFVDERNQLMAILNQESNLMEIVKLIGSDVLPDDQKLTLEIARVIRLGFLQQNAFHKDDTCVPIRKQFLMMDLILYLNTKAKALVTMGMPMSILKGKQHF
;
A
#
# COMPACT_ATOMS: atom_id res chain seq x y z
N MET A 1 -31.53 -22.24 8.83
CA MET A 1 -30.91 -22.93 10.00
C MET A 1 -29.45 -22.56 9.98
N HIS A 2 -28.95 -21.90 11.01
CA HIS A 2 -27.50 -21.68 11.14
C HIS A 2 -26.81 -23.03 11.30
N LYS A 3 -25.81 -23.29 10.49
CA LYS A 3 -25.00 -24.50 10.59
C LYS A 3 -24.10 -24.37 11.82
N THR A 4 -24.03 -25.40 12.63
CA THR A 4 -23.23 -25.45 13.85
C THR A 4 -22.30 -26.65 13.85
N GLY A 5 -21.13 -26.48 14.42
CA GLY A 5 -20.16 -27.54 14.65
C GLY A 5 -19.61 -27.45 16.07
N THR A 6 -18.77 -28.40 16.43
CA THR A 6 -18.07 -28.40 17.73
C THR A 6 -16.57 -28.57 17.51
N ILE A 7 -15.78 -27.87 18.32
CA ILE A 7 -14.33 -27.97 18.29
C ILE A 7 -13.89 -29.40 18.63
N TYR A 8 -13.11 -30.00 17.76
CA TYR A 8 -12.46 -31.28 17.98
C TYR A 8 -11.03 -31.13 18.51
N GLY A 9 -10.29 -30.18 17.95
CA GLY A 9 -8.90 -29.94 18.32
C GLY A 9 -8.48 -28.48 18.11
N ILE A 10 -7.44 -28.05 18.80
CA ILE A 10 -6.90 -26.69 18.78
C ILE A 10 -5.39 -26.75 18.61
N ASN A 11 -4.85 -25.99 17.67
CA ASN A 11 -3.42 -25.83 17.46
C ASN A 11 -3.08 -24.34 17.25
N GLY A 12 -2.85 -23.62 18.34
CA GLY A 12 -2.66 -22.16 18.29
C GLY A 12 -3.88 -21.46 17.67
N PRO A 13 -3.71 -20.64 16.64
CA PRO A 13 -4.80 -19.93 16.00
C PRO A 13 -5.68 -20.83 15.10
N VAL A 14 -5.35 -22.09 14.94
CA VAL A 14 -6.06 -23.04 14.08
C VAL A 14 -6.90 -23.99 14.93
N ILE A 15 -8.17 -24.14 14.56
CA ILE A 15 -9.07 -25.10 15.18
C ILE A 15 -9.60 -26.09 14.15
N TYR A 16 -9.94 -27.27 14.63
CA TYR A 16 -10.43 -28.38 13.82
C TYR A 16 -11.82 -28.79 14.30
N LEU A 17 -12.74 -28.97 13.33
CA LEU A 17 -14.03 -29.59 13.56
C LEU A 17 -14.04 -30.97 12.88
N LYS A 18 -14.67 -31.94 13.48
CA LYS A 18 -14.76 -33.31 12.95
C LYS A 18 -15.98 -33.45 12.05
N GLY A 19 -15.78 -34.06 10.89
CA GLY A 19 -16.85 -34.33 9.91
C GLY A 19 -17.17 -33.15 8.99
N ASN A 20 -18.08 -33.42 8.04
CA ASN A 20 -18.62 -32.40 7.16
C ASN A 20 -19.73 -31.62 7.89
N THR A 21 -19.38 -30.45 8.36
CA THR A 21 -20.28 -29.54 9.10
C THR A 21 -21.20 -28.74 8.18
N GLY A 22 -21.02 -28.87 6.85
CA GLY A 22 -21.76 -28.12 5.83
C GLY A 22 -21.29 -26.66 5.70
N PHE A 23 -20.18 -26.27 6.29
CA PHE A 23 -19.55 -24.95 6.14
C PHE A 23 -18.98 -24.79 4.73
N GLN A 24 -18.76 -23.56 4.30
CA GLN A 24 -18.19 -23.24 2.99
C GLN A 24 -16.75 -22.75 3.14
N MET A 25 -15.96 -22.87 2.07
CA MET A 25 -14.62 -22.28 2.03
C MET A 25 -14.69 -20.76 2.15
N ALA A 26 -13.77 -20.20 2.92
CA ALA A 26 -13.67 -18.78 3.24
C ALA A 26 -14.90 -18.22 4.00
N GLU A 27 -15.77 -19.08 4.53
CA GLU A 27 -16.90 -18.66 5.35
C GLU A 27 -16.42 -18.11 6.69
N MET A 28 -16.96 -16.97 7.08
CA MET A 28 -16.80 -16.40 8.41
C MET A 28 -17.60 -17.22 9.42
N VAL A 29 -17.00 -17.50 10.55
CA VAL A 29 -17.61 -18.27 11.64
C VAL A 29 -17.38 -17.59 12.97
N TYR A 30 -18.26 -17.89 13.93
CA TYR A 30 -18.07 -17.52 15.32
C TYR A 30 -17.67 -18.75 16.15
N VAL A 31 -16.55 -18.63 16.86
CA VAL A 31 -15.89 -19.73 17.56
C VAL A 31 -16.02 -19.56 19.06
N GLY A 32 -16.50 -20.62 19.73
CA GLY A 32 -16.65 -20.68 21.17
C GLY A 32 -17.78 -19.82 21.71
N LYS A 33 -17.95 -19.85 23.02
CA LYS A 33 -18.98 -19.09 23.75
C LYS A 33 -18.76 -17.59 23.67
N GLU A 34 -17.50 -17.16 23.51
CA GLU A 34 -17.11 -15.75 23.38
C GLU A 34 -17.29 -15.21 21.95
N ARG A 35 -17.69 -16.08 21.01
CA ARG A 35 -17.96 -15.73 19.60
C ARG A 35 -16.76 -15.11 18.90
N LEU A 36 -15.58 -15.70 19.06
CA LEU A 36 -14.36 -15.26 18.38
C LEU A 36 -14.52 -15.36 16.86
N VAL A 37 -14.06 -14.35 16.14
CA VAL A 37 -14.16 -14.35 14.67
C VAL A 37 -13.15 -15.33 14.08
N GLY A 38 -13.61 -16.18 13.17
CA GLY A 38 -12.77 -17.13 12.44
C GLY A 38 -13.19 -17.26 10.98
N GLU A 39 -12.37 -17.94 10.21
CA GLU A 39 -12.56 -18.20 8.77
C GLU A 39 -12.25 -19.65 8.46
N VAL A 40 -13.09 -20.29 7.66
CA VAL A 40 -12.86 -21.63 7.16
C VAL A 40 -11.78 -21.60 6.08
N ILE A 41 -10.64 -22.23 6.35
CA ILE A 41 -9.47 -22.20 5.45
C ILE A 41 -9.20 -23.53 4.74
N ARG A 42 -9.80 -24.62 5.21
CA ARG A 42 -9.67 -25.94 4.57
C ARG A 42 -10.88 -26.83 4.89
N LEU A 43 -11.35 -27.51 3.88
CA LEU A 43 -12.43 -28.48 4.01
C LEU A 43 -11.97 -29.82 3.42
N THR A 44 -12.13 -30.88 4.21
CA THR A 44 -11.98 -32.27 3.79
C THR A 44 -13.24 -33.04 4.19
N ASN A 45 -13.38 -34.29 3.75
CA ASN A 45 -14.53 -35.11 4.12
C ASN A 45 -14.63 -35.33 5.64
N ASP A 46 -13.49 -35.35 6.32
CA ASP A 46 -13.40 -35.71 7.73
C ASP A 46 -13.15 -34.54 8.67
N ILE A 47 -12.59 -33.44 8.16
CA ILE A 47 -12.16 -32.31 8.98
C ILE A 47 -12.46 -30.98 8.29
N THR A 48 -13.05 -30.06 9.05
CA THR A 48 -13.12 -28.63 8.74
C THR A 48 -12.07 -27.90 9.55
N THR A 49 -11.19 -27.14 8.87
CA THR A 49 -10.13 -26.36 9.50
C THR A 49 -10.47 -24.87 9.45
N ILE A 50 -10.34 -24.21 10.60
CA ILE A 50 -10.70 -22.80 10.78
C ILE A 50 -9.50 -22.07 11.37
N GLN A 51 -9.16 -20.91 10.82
CA GLN A 51 -8.25 -19.97 11.47
C GLN A 51 -9.06 -18.95 12.29
N VAL A 52 -8.58 -18.64 13.48
CA VAL A 52 -9.23 -17.68 14.39
C VAL A 52 -8.42 -16.39 14.40
N PHE A 53 -9.08 -15.27 14.24
CA PHE A 53 -8.46 -13.93 14.17
C PHE A 53 -8.16 -13.32 15.53
N GLU A 54 -8.50 -14.04 16.60
CA GLU A 54 -8.31 -13.61 17.98
C GLU A 54 -7.54 -14.67 18.77
N GLU A 55 -7.13 -14.32 19.98
CA GLU A 55 -6.46 -15.24 20.91
C GLU A 55 -7.34 -16.44 21.25
N THR A 56 -6.87 -17.64 21.01
CA THR A 56 -7.61 -18.90 21.24
C THR A 56 -7.47 -19.48 22.65
N THR A 57 -6.69 -18.85 23.51
CA THR A 57 -6.50 -19.29 24.91
C THR A 57 -7.85 -19.38 25.61
N GLY A 58 -8.14 -20.53 26.21
CA GLY A 58 -9.41 -20.78 26.93
C GLY A 58 -10.49 -21.49 26.11
N LEU A 59 -10.36 -21.58 24.76
CA LEU A 59 -11.19 -22.47 23.97
C LEU A 59 -10.94 -23.94 24.35
N ARG A 60 -11.97 -24.76 24.24
CA ARG A 60 -11.91 -26.19 24.60
C ARG A 60 -12.53 -27.05 23.52
N PRO A 61 -12.05 -28.30 23.33
CA PRO A 61 -12.81 -29.29 22.59
C PRO A 61 -14.23 -29.41 23.14
N GLY A 62 -15.21 -29.43 22.23
CA GLY A 62 -16.63 -29.41 22.57
C GLY A 62 -17.29 -28.02 22.56
N ASP A 63 -16.51 -26.93 22.52
CA ASP A 63 -17.09 -25.58 22.37
C ASP A 63 -17.75 -25.43 20.99
N PRO A 64 -18.83 -24.64 20.89
CA PRO A 64 -19.61 -24.49 19.66
C PRO A 64 -18.90 -23.63 18.62
N VAL A 65 -19.17 -23.90 17.36
CA VAL A 65 -18.79 -23.05 16.21
C VAL A 65 -20.03 -22.81 15.36
N GLU A 66 -20.32 -21.55 15.07
CA GLU A 66 -21.51 -21.14 14.32
C GLU A 66 -21.09 -20.55 12.97
N ALA A 67 -21.74 -21.01 11.88
CA ALA A 67 -21.57 -20.45 10.55
C ALA A 67 -22.37 -19.14 10.41
N THR A 68 -21.80 -18.16 9.71
CA THR A 68 -22.52 -16.92 9.39
C THR A 68 -23.27 -17.00 8.05
N GLY A 69 -22.84 -17.87 7.15
CA GLY A 69 -23.31 -17.94 5.77
C GLY A 69 -22.57 -17.01 4.80
N ASP A 70 -21.74 -16.10 5.30
CA ASP A 70 -21.02 -15.08 4.52
C ASP A 70 -19.51 -15.25 4.65
N ALA A 71 -18.77 -14.81 3.65
CA ALA A 71 -17.32 -14.73 3.71
C ALA A 71 -16.87 -13.59 4.64
N ILE A 72 -15.61 -13.68 5.14
CA ILE A 72 -15.01 -12.56 5.88
C ILE A 72 -14.98 -11.31 5.00
N SER A 73 -15.63 -10.26 5.47
CA SER A 73 -15.91 -9.06 4.68
C SER A 73 -15.62 -7.80 5.46
N VAL A 74 -15.36 -6.72 4.74
CA VAL A 74 -15.28 -5.36 5.29
C VAL A 74 -16.56 -4.59 5.00
N THR A 75 -16.87 -3.61 5.84
CA THR A 75 -17.96 -2.66 5.66
C THR A 75 -17.42 -1.42 4.95
N LEU A 76 -17.91 -1.16 3.75
CA LEU A 76 -17.47 -0.07 2.89
C LEU A 76 -18.53 1.05 2.91
N GLY A 77 -18.18 2.19 3.47
CA GLY A 77 -19.07 3.32 3.62
C GLY A 77 -18.35 4.57 4.14
N PRO A 78 -19.05 5.68 4.35
CA PRO A 78 -18.46 6.86 4.93
C PRO A 78 -18.04 6.62 6.39
N GLY A 79 -16.87 7.13 6.78
CA GLY A 79 -16.27 6.93 8.09
C GLY A 79 -15.02 6.03 8.09
N ILE A 80 -14.61 5.52 6.93
CA ILE A 80 -13.34 4.79 6.78
C ILE A 80 -12.15 5.72 6.93
N LEU A 81 -12.17 6.88 6.28
CA LEU A 81 -11.09 7.86 6.37
C LEU A 81 -11.03 8.49 7.77
N ASN A 82 -9.85 8.94 8.13
CA ASN A 82 -9.56 9.48 9.46
C ASN A 82 -9.81 8.48 10.59
N ASN A 83 -9.67 7.19 10.29
CA ASN A 83 -9.89 6.11 11.25
C ASN A 83 -8.69 5.16 11.30
N ILE A 84 -8.62 4.41 12.39
CA ILE A 84 -7.57 3.44 12.66
C ILE A 84 -8.24 2.11 12.99
N PHE A 85 -7.99 1.12 12.15
CA PHE A 85 -8.56 -0.22 12.28
C PHE A 85 -7.51 -1.25 12.68
N ASP A 86 -7.95 -2.35 13.23
CA ASP A 86 -7.17 -3.57 13.32
C ASP A 86 -7.20 -4.37 12.00
N GLY A 87 -6.58 -5.57 11.99
CA GLY A 87 -6.47 -6.39 10.78
C GLY A 87 -7.80 -6.89 10.19
N ILE A 88 -8.89 -6.84 10.94
CA ILE A 88 -10.24 -7.26 10.52
C ILE A 88 -11.27 -6.11 10.55
N GLU A 89 -10.80 -4.89 10.38
CA GLU A 89 -11.62 -3.66 10.30
C GLU A 89 -12.39 -3.33 11.60
N ARG A 90 -11.84 -3.62 12.77
CA ARG A 90 -12.39 -3.11 14.01
C ARG A 90 -11.72 -1.79 14.39
N PRO A 91 -12.50 -0.69 14.63
CA PRO A 91 -11.92 0.59 15.00
C PRO A 91 -11.23 0.49 16.38
N LEU A 92 -9.95 0.85 16.45
CA LEU A 92 -9.19 0.77 17.71
C LEU A 92 -9.73 1.70 18.79
N SER A 93 -10.28 2.84 18.40
CA SER A 93 -10.96 3.77 19.33
C SER A 93 -12.17 3.15 20.03
N GLU A 94 -12.98 2.40 19.28
CA GLU A 94 -14.16 1.73 19.81
C GLU A 94 -13.79 0.52 20.68
N ILE A 95 -12.76 -0.23 20.28
CA ILE A 95 -12.20 -1.29 21.12
C ILE A 95 -11.69 -0.71 22.44
N ALA A 96 -10.99 0.42 22.43
CA ALA A 96 -10.47 1.06 23.62
C ALA A 96 -11.59 1.54 24.56
N LYS A 97 -12.72 2.02 24.01
CA LYS A 97 -13.90 2.41 24.80
C LYS A 97 -14.56 1.21 25.48
N SER A 98 -14.64 0.07 24.78
CA SER A 98 -15.32 -1.13 25.29
C SER A 98 -14.45 -1.99 26.20
N SER A 99 -13.13 -2.08 25.95
CA SER A 99 -12.21 -3.00 26.62
C SER A 99 -11.11 -2.30 27.43
N GLY A 100 -11.00 -0.97 27.38
CA GLY A 100 -9.94 -0.22 28.04
C GLY A 100 -8.59 -0.37 27.31
N LYS A 101 -7.49 -0.46 28.09
CA LYS A 101 -6.11 -0.49 27.54
C LYS A 101 -5.72 -1.80 26.84
N TYR A 102 -6.50 -2.86 27.02
CA TYR A 102 -6.22 -4.18 26.45
C TYR A 102 -7.37 -4.62 25.57
N ILE A 103 -7.05 -5.24 24.44
CA ILE A 103 -8.06 -5.83 23.56
C ILE A 103 -8.58 -7.10 24.21
N SER A 104 -9.82 -7.08 24.68
CA SER A 104 -10.50 -8.26 25.22
C SER A 104 -10.96 -9.16 24.08
N ARG A 105 -10.98 -10.47 24.32
CA ARG A 105 -11.45 -11.46 23.34
C ARG A 105 -12.96 -11.34 23.14
N GLY A 106 -13.41 -11.62 21.91
CA GLY A 106 -14.83 -11.61 21.57
C GLY A 106 -15.47 -10.21 21.57
N VAL A 107 -14.64 -9.14 21.55
CA VAL A 107 -15.17 -7.78 21.43
C VAL A 107 -15.81 -7.61 20.07
N SER A 108 -17.12 -7.43 20.08
CA SER A 108 -17.89 -7.08 18.90
C SER A 108 -18.10 -5.56 18.89
N VAL A 109 -17.52 -4.92 17.90
CA VAL A 109 -17.71 -3.48 17.61
C VAL A 109 -18.06 -3.33 16.14
N ASP A 110 -18.91 -2.35 15.84
CA ASP A 110 -19.21 -2.02 14.45
C ASP A 110 -17.97 -1.42 13.77
N SER A 111 -17.72 -1.81 12.54
CA SER A 111 -16.58 -1.32 11.76
C SER A 111 -16.67 0.17 11.48
N LEU A 112 -17.88 0.68 11.27
CA LEU A 112 -18.17 2.10 11.07
C LEU A 112 -19.21 2.57 12.09
N ASP A 113 -19.22 3.86 12.38
CA ASP A 113 -20.18 4.47 13.29
C ASP A 113 -21.60 4.39 12.70
N THR A 114 -22.44 3.58 13.32
CA THR A 114 -23.83 3.32 12.89
C THR A 114 -24.83 4.39 13.35
N GLU A 115 -24.47 5.22 14.31
CA GLU A 115 -25.31 6.29 14.87
C GLU A 115 -25.06 7.64 14.21
N LYS A 116 -23.88 7.82 13.62
CA LYS A 116 -23.52 9.07 12.95
C LYS A 116 -24.39 9.32 11.74
N LYS A 117 -24.98 10.50 11.69
CA LYS A 117 -25.74 10.98 10.53
C LYS A 117 -24.84 11.75 9.57
N TRP A 118 -24.97 11.41 8.29
CA TRP A 118 -24.24 12.01 7.21
C TRP A 118 -25.16 12.86 6.34
N LYS A 119 -24.78 14.10 6.09
CA LYS A 119 -25.49 14.95 5.12
C LYS A 119 -25.32 14.36 3.73
N THR A 120 -26.39 13.87 3.17
CA THR A 120 -26.41 13.05 1.97
C THR A 120 -27.13 13.77 0.84
N HIS A 121 -26.49 13.83 -0.32
CA HIS A 121 -27.07 14.27 -1.57
C HIS A 121 -27.33 13.06 -2.47
N ILE A 122 -28.57 12.83 -2.86
CA ILE A 122 -28.97 11.69 -3.71
C ILE A 122 -28.78 12.06 -5.18
N THR A 123 -28.11 11.21 -5.95
CA THR A 123 -27.72 11.50 -7.35
C THR A 123 -28.58 10.80 -8.39
N VAL A 124 -29.40 9.83 -8.02
CA VAL A 124 -30.28 9.05 -8.91
C VAL A 124 -31.75 9.42 -8.74
N LYS A 125 -32.58 9.08 -9.75
CA LYS A 125 -34.00 9.40 -9.78
C LYS A 125 -34.84 8.13 -9.93
N PRO A 126 -36.12 8.14 -9.46
CA PRO A 126 -37.06 7.04 -9.73
C PRO A 126 -37.22 6.80 -11.25
N GLY A 127 -37.27 5.53 -11.64
CA GLY A 127 -37.36 5.10 -13.04
C GLY A 127 -36.03 4.97 -13.77
N GLU A 128 -34.93 5.41 -13.18
CA GLU A 128 -33.58 5.29 -13.74
C GLU A 128 -33.06 3.85 -13.60
N PHE A 129 -32.40 3.33 -14.62
CA PHE A 129 -31.71 2.03 -14.55
C PHE A 129 -30.32 2.24 -13.96
N VAL A 130 -29.99 1.46 -12.94
CA VAL A 130 -28.69 1.46 -12.27
C VAL A 130 -28.07 0.09 -12.30
N SER A 131 -26.73 0.06 -12.32
CA SER A 131 -25.94 -1.16 -12.30
C SER A 131 -24.80 -1.02 -11.30
N GLY A 132 -24.10 -2.12 -11.03
CA GLY A 132 -22.95 -2.11 -10.12
C GLY A 132 -21.99 -0.97 -10.41
N GLY A 133 -21.61 -0.24 -9.39
CA GLY A 133 -20.74 0.93 -9.47
C GLY A 133 -21.42 2.27 -9.75
N THR A 134 -22.71 2.30 -10.12
CA THR A 134 -23.45 3.57 -10.29
C THR A 134 -23.47 4.34 -8.96
N ILE A 135 -23.07 5.61 -8.99
CA ILE A 135 -23.08 6.49 -7.81
C ILE A 135 -24.51 6.85 -7.49
N ILE A 136 -24.96 6.55 -6.28
CA ILE A 136 -26.34 6.80 -5.82
C ILE A 136 -26.43 7.95 -4.84
N ALA A 137 -25.34 8.29 -4.16
CA ALA A 137 -25.29 9.38 -3.21
C ALA A 137 -23.88 9.92 -3.03
N GLU A 138 -23.79 11.19 -2.64
CA GLU A 138 -22.55 11.86 -2.27
C GLU A 138 -22.64 12.38 -0.83
N VAL A 139 -21.54 12.20 -0.09
CA VAL A 139 -21.42 12.58 1.31
C VAL A 139 -20.04 13.22 1.53
N GLN A 140 -19.99 14.38 2.21
CA GLN A 140 -18.74 14.95 2.65
C GLN A 140 -18.18 14.12 3.82
N GLU A 141 -17.31 13.16 3.53
CA GLU A 141 -16.75 12.24 4.53
C GLU A 141 -15.77 12.94 5.46
N THR A 142 -14.81 13.67 4.88
CA THR A 142 -13.84 14.50 5.58
C THR A 142 -13.78 15.88 4.92
N GLN A 143 -13.01 16.81 5.47
CA GLN A 143 -12.84 18.12 4.84
C GLN A 143 -12.14 18.04 3.47
N ALA A 144 -11.42 16.96 3.21
CA ALA A 144 -10.64 16.77 1.98
C ALA A 144 -11.35 15.91 0.94
N ILE A 145 -12.21 14.98 1.34
CA ILE A 145 -12.73 13.91 0.47
C ILE A 145 -14.25 13.84 0.51
N VAL A 146 -14.83 13.77 -0.70
CA VAL A 146 -16.26 13.47 -0.92
C VAL A 146 -16.40 11.97 -1.14
N HIS A 147 -17.13 11.31 -0.25
CA HIS A 147 -17.48 9.90 -0.39
C HIS A 147 -18.63 9.74 -1.40
N LYS A 148 -18.48 8.78 -2.31
CA LYS A 148 -19.48 8.46 -3.33
C LYS A 148 -20.02 7.06 -3.06
N SER A 149 -21.21 6.96 -2.50
CA SER A 149 -21.87 5.67 -2.28
C SER A 149 -22.36 5.10 -3.61
N MET A 150 -22.09 3.83 -3.84
CA MET A 150 -22.31 3.16 -5.11
C MET A 150 -23.24 1.96 -4.95
N VAL A 151 -23.92 1.60 -6.03
CA VAL A 151 -24.59 0.31 -6.16
C VAL A 151 -23.55 -0.81 -6.01
N PRO A 152 -23.78 -1.82 -5.15
CA PRO A 152 -22.89 -2.97 -5.05
C PRO A 152 -22.66 -3.63 -6.41
N PRO A 153 -21.44 -4.14 -6.71
CA PRO A 153 -21.07 -4.62 -8.03
C PRO A 153 -21.97 -5.70 -8.65
N ASN A 154 -22.63 -6.49 -7.82
CA ASN A 154 -23.50 -7.62 -8.22
C ASN A 154 -24.99 -7.25 -8.33
N ILE A 155 -25.34 -5.97 -8.14
CA ILE A 155 -26.72 -5.49 -8.18
C ILE A 155 -26.95 -4.66 -9.44
N SER A 156 -28.09 -4.89 -10.11
CA SER A 156 -28.59 -4.07 -11.20
C SER A 156 -30.11 -4.08 -11.25
N GLY A 157 -30.72 -2.98 -11.63
CA GLY A 157 -32.17 -2.89 -11.70
C GLY A 157 -32.66 -1.46 -11.91
N THR A 158 -33.96 -1.26 -11.82
CA THR A 158 -34.61 0.03 -11.97
C THR A 158 -34.91 0.64 -10.60
N VAL A 159 -34.57 1.91 -10.43
CA VAL A 159 -34.85 2.64 -9.19
C VAL A 159 -36.36 2.83 -9.04
N LEU A 160 -36.93 2.32 -7.94
CA LEU A 160 -38.32 2.51 -7.59
C LEU A 160 -38.56 3.77 -6.79
N GLU A 161 -37.80 3.91 -5.70
CA GLU A 161 -37.93 5.00 -4.75
C GLU A 161 -36.55 5.53 -4.35
N VAL A 162 -36.50 6.83 -4.11
CA VAL A 162 -35.32 7.51 -3.57
C VAL A 162 -35.71 8.34 -2.36
N ALA A 163 -34.86 8.41 -1.36
CA ALA A 163 -34.99 9.33 -0.26
C ALA A 163 -34.74 10.77 -0.71
N MET A 164 -35.25 11.75 0.01
CA MET A 164 -34.90 13.15 -0.22
C MET A 164 -33.50 13.44 0.32
N ASP A 165 -32.86 14.49 -0.19
CA ASP A 165 -31.61 14.98 0.39
C ASP A 165 -31.80 15.28 1.88
N GLY A 166 -30.91 14.80 2.71
CA GLY A 166 -31.06 14.87 4.16
C GLY A 166 -29.90 14.26 4.92
N GLU A 167 -30.14 13.98 6.19
CA GLU A 167 -29.16 13.35 7.07
C GLU A 167 -29.54 11.89 7.33
N TYR A 168 -28.66 10.97 6.96
CA TYR A 168 -28.87 9.53 7.09
C TYR A 168 -27.69 8.85 7.75
N THR A 169 -28.00 7.80 8.51
CA THR A 169 -26.98 6.85 8.99
C THR A 169 -26.55 5.92 7.85
N ILE A 170 -25.46 5.19 8.04
CA ILE A 170 -24.97 4.24 7.03
C ILE A 170 -25.91 3.06 6.78
N ASN A 171 -26.82 2.77 7.69
CA ASN A 171 -27.74 1.63 7.62
C ASN A 171 -29.16 2.02 7.15
N GLU A 172 -29.49 3.30 7.09
CA GLU A 172 -30.80 3.75 6.61
C GLU A 172 -30.91 3.59 5.09
N PRO A 173 -32.01 2.99 4.59
CA PRO A 173 -32.24 2.87 3.16
C PRO A 173 -32.41 4.24 2.50
N ILE A 174 -31.66 4.48 1.41
CA ILE A 174 -31.73 5.73 0.65
C ILE A 174 -32.25 5.54 -0.77
N VAL A 175 -32.10 4.36 -1.35
CA VAL A 175 -32.58 4.01 -2.68
C VAL A 175 -33.13 2.60 -2.67
N THR A 176 -34.29 2.39 -3.27
CA THR A 176 -34.89 1.06 -3.49
C THR A 176 -34.83 0.73 -4.97
N VAL A 177 -34.27 -0.42 -5.31
CA VAL A 177 -34.06 -0.89 -6.68
C VAL A 177 -34.85 -2.16 -6.91
N GLN A 178 -35.59 -2.25 -8.01
CA GLN A 178 -36.24 -3.48 -8.48
C GLN A 178 -35.27 -4.28 -9.35
N LEU A 179 -34.94 -5.48 -8.89
CA LEU A 179 -34.08 -6.42 -9.60
C LEU A 179 -34.84 -7.09 -10.76
N ALA A 180 -34.10 -7.70 -11.70
CA ALA A 180 -34.67 -8.40 -12.85
C ALA A 180 -35.61 -9.57 -12.46
N ASN A 181 -35.45 -10.14 -11.28
CA ASN A 181 -36.31 -11.20 -10.73
C ASN A 181 -37.58 -10.68 -10.02
N GLY A 182 -37.82 -9.35 -10.09
CA GLY A 182 -38.94 -8.69 -9.45
C GLY A 182 -38.79 -8.42 -7.95
N LYS A 183 -37.69 -8.84 -7.31
CA LYS A 183 -37.40 -8.52 -5.91
C LYS A 183 -36.95 -7.07 -5.77
N GLU A 184 -37.28 -6.48 -4.62
CA GLU A 184 -36.79 -5.17 -4.24
C GLU A 184 -35.54 -5.29 -3.37
N GLU A 185 -34.53 -4.47 -3.66
CA GLU A 185 -33.32 -4.36 -2.89
C GLU A 185 -33.19 -2.93 -2.36
N LYS A 186 -32.97 -2.80 -1.07
CA LYS A 186 -32.80 -1.50 -0.40
C LYS A 186 -31.31 -1.21 -0.25
N LEU A 187 -30.86 -0.14 -0.90
CA LEU A 187 -29.49 0.32 -0.86
C LEU A 187 -29.30 1.39 0.21
N THR A 188 -28.16 1.33 0.89
CA THR A 188 -27.76 2.25 1.95
C THR A 188 -26.46 2.94 1.58
N LEU A 189 -25.93 3.81 2.46
CA LEU A 189 -24.63 4.44 2.28
C LEU A 189 -23.45 3.44 2.37
N ALA A 190 -23.67 2.29 2.99
CA ALA A 190 -22.64 1.27 3.17
C ALA A 190 -22.95 -0.01 2.39
N GLN A 191 -21.92 -0.77 2.08
CA GLN A 191 -21.99 -2.11 1.49
C GLN A 191 -20.92 -3.00 2.09
N LYS A 192 -21.12 -4.32 2.04
CA LYS A 192 -20.12 -5.31 2.45
C LYS A 192 -19.42 -5.90 1.24
N TRP A 193 -18.13 -6.18 1.38
CA TRP A 193 -17.34 -6.84 0.36
C TRP A 193 -16.34 -7.83 0.97
N PRO A 194 -16.24 -9.07 0.40
CA PRO A 194 -15.27 -10.06 0.85
C PRO A 194 -13.83 -9.59 0.62
N ILE A 195 -12.99 -9.63 1.64
CA ILE A 195 -11.62 -9.09 1.55
C ILE A 195 -10.71 -9.86 0.58
N ARG A 196 -10.98 -11.15 0.38
CA ARG A 196 -10.16 -12.01 -0.49
C ARG A 196 -10.53 -11.93 -1.96
N VAL A 197 -11.62 -11.25 -2.29
CA VAL A 197 -12.12 -11.10 -3.66
C VAL A 197 -11.79 -9.71 -4.17
N PRO A 198 -11.03 -9.56 -5.26
CA PRO A 198 -10.81 -8.25 -5.88
C PRO A 198 -12.12 -7.61 -6.30
N ARG A 199 -12.26 -6.29 -6.13
CA ARG A 199 -13.43 -5.57 -6.63
C ARG A 199 -13.37 -5.46 -8.15
N PRO A 200 -14.49 -5.74 -8.85
CA PRO A 200 -14.52 -5.75 -10.30
C PRO A 200 -14.35 -4.34 -10.88
N THR A 201 -13.77 -4.28 -12.06
CA THR A 201 -13.58 -3.07 -12.86
C THR A 201 -14.03 -3.33 -14.31
N ALA A 202 -14.31 -2.25 -15.05
CA ALA A 202 -14.70 -2.38 -16.47
C ALA A 202 -13.50 -2.73 -17.36
N ALA A 203 -12.35 -2.08 -17.13
CA ALA A 203 -11.12 -2.31 -17.87
C ALA A 203 -9.88 -1.93 -17.05
N ARG A 204 -8.72 -2.46 -17.47
CA ARG A 204 -7.42 -2.05 -16.95
C ARG A 204 -6.71 -1.21 -17.99
N PHE A 205 -6.20 -0.05 -17.59
CA PHE A 205 -5.40 0.82 -18.45
C PHE A 205 -3.90 0.53 -18.30
N ALA A 206 -3.16 0.84 -19.36
CA ALA A 206 -1.72 0.88 -19.29
C ALA A 206 -1.24 2.03 -18.39
N ALA A 207 -0.09 1.86 -17.75
CA ALA A 207 0.56 2.90 -16.96
C ALA A 207 0.93 4.09 -17.87
N SER A 208 0.41 5.28 -17.56
CA SER A 208 0.62 6.48 -18.39
C SER A 208 0.88 7.76 -17.60
N LYS A 209 0.60 7.77 -16.30
CA LYS A 209 0.76 8.92 -15.41
C LYS A 209 1.63 8.52 -14.23
N PRO A 210 2.66 9.31 -13.87
CA PRO A 210 3.49 9.00 -12.71
C PRO A 210 2.78 9.33 -11.40
N LEU A 211 3.09 8.55 -10.36
CA LEU A 211 2.86 8.93 -8.99
C LEU A 211 4.03 9.82 -8.56
N ILE A 212 3.84 11.12 -8.58
CA ILE A 212 4.89 12.07 -8.21
C ILE A 212 5.02 12.11 -6.69
N THR A 213 6.24 11.92 -6.20
CA THR A 213 6.53 11.80 -4.77
C THR A 213 7.22 13.02 -4.19
N GLY A 214 7.76 13.90 -5.02
CA GLY A 214 8.60 15.02 -4.60
C GLY A 214 10.02 14.61 -4.20
N GLN A 215 10.34 13.32 -4.25
CA GLN A 215 11.67 12.77 -4.00
C GLN A 215 12.44 12.65 -5.32
N ARG A 216 13.56 13.38 -5.46
CA ARG A 216 14.32 13.46 -6.72
C ARG A 216 14.72 12.09 -7.25
N ILE A 217 15.29 11.24 -6.40
CA ILE A 217 15.74 9.92 -6.82
C ILE A 217 14.60 9.03 -7.33
N LEU A 218 13.41 9.16 -6.75
CA LEU A 218 12.23 8.38 -7.17
C LEU A 218 11.65 8.95 -8.45
N ASP A 219 11.32 10.23 -8.46
CA ASP A 219 10.60 10.84 -9.58
C ASP A 219 11.42 10.88 -10.87
N THR A 220 12.76 10.92 -10.78
CA THR A 220 13.65 11.01 -11.93
C THR A 220 14.28 9.68 -12.32
N LEU A 221 14.96 9.01 -11.40
CA LEU A 221 15.71 7.79 -11.73
C LEU A 221 14.84 6.53 -11.71
N PHE A 222 13.93 6.42 -10.74
CA PHE A 222 13.14 5.21 -10.49
C PHE A 222 11.65 5.50 -10.31
N PRO A 223 11.00 6.13 -11.31
CA PRO A 223 9.61 6.54 -11.18
C PRO A 223 8.66 5.35 -11.05
N ILE A 224 7.60 5.57 -10.27
CA ILE A 224 6.44 4.68 -10.20
C ILE A 224 5.26 5.33 -10.92
N ALA A 225 4.48 4.53 -11.61
CA ALA A 225 3.22 4.99 -12.21
C ALA A 225 2.09 4.99 -11.19
N LYS A 226 1.08 5.84 -11.39
CA LYS A 226 -0.23 5.66 -10.75
C LYS A 226 -0.81 4.30 -11.15
N GLY A 227 -1.23 3.53 -10.16
CA GLY A 227 -1.59 2.13 -10.37
C GLY A 227 -0.40 1.18 -10.46
N GLY A 228 0.80 1.65 -10.18
CA GLY A 228 2.03 0.87 -10.22
C GLY A 228 2.32 0.11 -8.94
N THR A 229 3.35 -0.73 -9.01
CA THR A 229 3.85 -1.54 -7.89
C THR A 229 5.31 -1.24 -7.63
N ALA A 230 5.65 -1.02 -6.36
CA ALA A 230 7.02 -0.80 -5.92
C ALA A 230 7.32 -1.59 -4.65
N ALA A 231 8.57 -2.00 -4.51
CA ALA A 231 9.10 -2.55 -3.26
C ALA A 231 10.19 -1.65 -2.71
N ILE A 232 10.22 -1.49 -1.38
CA ILE A 232 11.29 -0.82 -0.65
C ILE A 232 11.96 -1.86 0.26
N PRO A 233 12.90 -2.65 -0.26
CA PRO A 233 13.65 -3.58 0.58
C PRO A 233 14.79 -2.88 1.29
N GLY A 234 14.98 -3.21 2.56
CA GLY A 234 16.10 -2.67 3.34
C GLY A 234 16.17 -3.25 4.73
N GLY A 235 17.36 -3.35 5.29
CA GLY A 235 17.59 -3.76 6.65
C GLY A 235 17.03 -2.76 7.68
N PHE A 236 17.13 -3.12 8.95
CA PHE A 236 16.74 -2.22 10.04
C PHE A 236 17.58 -0.93 10.01
N GLY A 237 16.93 0.21 10.24
CA GLY A 237 17.58 1.53 10.32
C GLY A 237 17.97 2.14 8.97
N THR A 238 17.59 1.57 7.84
CA THR A 238 17.89 2.12 6.50
C THR A 238 16.88 3.17 6.02
N GLY A 239 15.83 3.46 6.80
CA GLY A 239 14.86 4.51 6.50
C GLY A 239 13.65 4.08 5.67
N LYS A 240 13.26 2.79 5.70
CA LYS A 240 12.05 2.29 5.00
C LYS A 240 10.80 3.08 5.37
N THR A 241 10.47 3.10 6.64
CA THR A 241 9.29 3.78 7.19
C THR A 241 9.31 5.27 6.87
N MET A 242 10.46 5.94 7.06
CA MET A 242 10.61 7.36 6.73
C MET A 242 10.38 7.63 5.24
N THR A 243 10.88 6.77 4.35
CA THR A 243 10.64 6.90 2.90
C THR A 243 9.15 6.77 2.57
N GLN A 244 8.45 5.81 3.17
CA GLN A 244 7.00 5.65 3.00
C GLN A 244 6.22 6.84 3.56
N HIS A 245 6.61 7.40 4.70
CA HIS A 245 5.99 8.61 5.26
C HIS A 245 6.17 9.81 4.34
N GLN A 246 7.35 10.01 3.76
CA GLN A 246 7.59 11.08 2.79
C GLN A 246 6.71 10.92 1.54
N ILE A 247 6.57 9.70 1.03
CA ILE A 247 5.69 9.43 -0.10
C ILE A 247 4.22 9.67 0.28
N ALA A 248 3.77 9.20 1.43
CA ALA A 248 2.42 9.41 1.91
C ALA A 248 2.07 10.90 2.04
N LYS A 249 2.99 11.69 2.60
CA LYS A 249 2.79 13.12 2.81
C LYS A 249 2.78 13.93 1.51
N TRP A 250 3.72 13.66 0.61
CA TRP A 250 4.01 14.54 -0.52
C TRP A 250 3.52 14.03 -1.87
N SER A 251 3.14 12.74 -1.98
CA SER A 251 2.69 12.19 -3.25
C SER A 251 1.41 12.84 -3.76
N ASN A 252 1.21 12.79 -5.06
CA ASN A 252 0.00 13.26 -5.71
C ASN A 252 -1.15 12.24 -5.71
N ALA A 253 -1.11 11.25 -4.82
CA ALA A 253 -2.25 10.39 -4.52
C ALA A 253 -3.34 11.17 -3.78
N ASP A 254 -4.60 10.83 -4.03
CA ASP A 254 -5.73 11.46 -3.35
C ASP A 254 -5.94 10.89 -1.96
N ILE A 255 -5.77 9.59 -1.81
CA ILE A 255 -6.02 8.83 -0.58
C ILE A 255 -4.84 7.91 -0.29
N ILE A 256 -4.50 7.82 0.99
CA ILE A 256 -3.46 6.95 1.51
C ILE A 256 -4.08 5.88 2.41
N ILE A 257 -3.76 4.62 2.13
CA ILE A 257 -4.03 3.50 3.03
C ILE A 257 -2.68 3.00 3.56
N TYR A 258 -2.45 3.19 4.85
CA TYR A 258 -1.24 2.71 5.51
C TYR A 258 -1.52 1.43 6.28
N ILE A 259 -0.82 0.36 5.95
CA ILE A 259 -0.97 -0.95 6.57
C ILE A 259 0.28 -1.26 7.38
N GLY A 260 0.18 -1.14 8.70
CA GLY A 260 1.20 -1.63 9.63
C GLY A 260 0.98 -3.11 9.92
N CYS A 261 1.67 -3.96 9.18
CA CYS A 261 1.53 -5.41 9.27
C CYS A 261 2.68 -6.01 10.08
N GLY A 262 2.41 -6.38 11.33
CA GLY A 262 3.36 -7.04 12.21
C GLY A 262 4.48 -6.14 12.73
N GLU A 263 4.35 -4.84 12.62
CA GLU A 263 5.32 -3.88 13.15
C GLU A 263 5.22 -3.76 14.68
N ARG A 264 6.24 -3.19 15.29
CA ARG A 264 6.27 -3.02 16.74
C ARG A 264 5.26 -1.97 17.19
N GLY A 265 4.66 -2.18 18.36
CA GLY A 265 3.64 -1.27 18.88
C GLY A 265 4.13 0.18 19.02
N ASN A 266 5.39 0.39 19.46
CA ASN A 266 5.97 1.73 19.56
C ASN A 266 6.19 2.39 18.20
N GLU A 267 6.56 1.65 17.16
CA GLU A 267 6.69 2.18 15.79
C GLU A 267 5.32 2.59 15.24
N MET A 268 4.29 1.76 15.47
CA MET A 268 2.92 2.11 15.09
C MET A 268 2.40 3.34 15.83
N THR A 269 2.69 3.47 17.13
CA THR A 269 2.31 4.66 17.90
C THR A 269 2.96 5.91 17.30
N GLN A 270 4.24 5.85 16.95
CA GLN A 270 4.94 6.95 16.30
C GLN A 270 4.29 7.31 14.95
N VAL A 271 3.95 6.32 14.13
CA VAL A 271 3.22 6.55 12.86
C VAL A 271 1.90 7.27 13.10
N LEU A 272 1.14 6.83 14.11
CA LEU A 272 -0.14 7.44 14.48
C LEU A 272 0.00 8.90 14.92
N GLU A 273 0.98 9.18 15.77
CA GLU A 273 1.27 10.53 16.24
C GLU A 273 1.68 11.42 15.08
N GLU A 274 2.65 10.99 14.26
CA GLU A 274 3.13 11.74 13.11
C GLU A 274 2.00 12.05 12.11
N PHE A 275 1.19 11.05 11.73
CA PHE A 275 0.10 11.26 10.78
C PHE A 275 -1.02 12.14 11.34
N SER A 276 -1.25 12.10 12.65
CA SER A 276 -2.25 12.95 13.31
C SER A 276 -1.83 14.42 13.38
N GLU A 277 -0.53 14.69 13.49
CA GLU A 277 0.03 16.04 13.57
C GLU A 277 0.33 16.65 12.20
N LEU A 278 0.52 15.81 11.17
CA LEU A 278 0.87 16.27 9.83
C LEU A 278 -0.31 16.95 9.13
N VAL A 279 0.02 18.03 8.45
CA VAL A 279 -0.91 18.75 7.55
C VAL A 279 -0.58 18.37 6.11
N ASP A 280 -1.61 18.06 5.34
CA ASP A 280 -1.46 17.84 3.90
C ASP A 280 -1.03 19.14 3.21
N PRO A 281 0.14 19.17 2.59
CA PRO A 281 0.68 20.42 2.02
C PRO A 281 -0.12 20.95 0.83
N ARG A 282 -0.94 20.11 0.20
CA ARG A 282 -1.76 20.51 -0.95
C ARG A 282 -3.07 21.17 -0.54
N SER A 283 -3.72 20.63 0.47
CA SER A 283 -5.05 21.08 0.91
C SER A 283 -5.01 21.98 2.14
N GLY A 284 -3.92 21.98 2.90
CA GLY A 284 -3.84 22.65 4.21
C GLY A 284 -4.71 21.98 5.29
N LYS A 285 -5.26 20.80 5.03
CA LYS A 285 -6.09 20.02 5.95
C LYS A 285 -5.25 18.98 6.67
N PRO A 286 -5.73 18.38 7.78
CA PRO A 286 -5.02 17.27 8.41
C PRO A 286 -4.77 16.14 7.42
N LEU A 287 -3.59 15.54 7.44
CA LEU A 287 -3.24 14.42 6.56
C LEU A 287 -4.16 13.22 6.79
N MET A 288 -4.60 13.01 8.03
CA MET A 288 -5.56 11.95 8.38
C MET A 288 -6.91 12.08 7.66
N ASP A 289 -7.31 13.29 7.22
CA ASP A 289 -8.57 13.48 6.48
C ASP A 289 -8.58 12.76 5.13
N ARG A 290 -7.43 12.38 4.60
CA ARG A 290 -7.30 11.54 3.39
C ARG A 290 -6.58 10.22 3.63
N THR A 291 -6.47 9.79 4.89
CA THR A 291 -5.70 8.62 5.28
C THR A 291 -6.53 7.67 6.12
N THR A 292 -6.30 6.38 5.92
CA THR A 292 -6.77 5.31 6.81
C THR A 292 -5.57 4.50 7.24
N LEU A 293 -5.51 4.17 8.53
CA LEU A 293 -4.46 3.34 9.11
C LEU A 293 -5.03 1.98 9.50
N ILE A 294 -4.31 0.92 9.13
CA ILE A 294 -4.58 -0.44 9.60
C ILE A 294 -3.39 -0.84 10.47
N ALA A 295 -3.64 -1.02 11.76
CA ALA A 295 -2.60 -1.32 12.73
C ALA A 295 -2.78 -2.76 13.24
N ASN A 296 -1.98 -3.68 12.72
CA ASN A 296 -1.82 -5.01 13.28
C ASN A 296 -0.38 -5.17 13.77
N THR A 297 -0.18 -5.00 15.07
CA THR A 297 1.15 -5.06 15.69
C THR A 297 1.63 -6.49 15.87
N SER A 298 2.93 -6.66 16.12
CA SER A 298 3.57 -7.97 16.22
C SER A 298 3.06 -8.87 17.37
N ASN A 299 2.43 -8.27 18.38
CA ASN A 299 1.80 -8.97 19.50
C ASN A 299 0.31 -9.30 19.29
N MET A 300 -0.27 -8.86 18.19
CA MET A 300 -1.64 -9.23 17.80
C MET A 300 -1.68 -10.61 17.14
N PRO A 301 -2.86 -11.25 17.05
CA PRO A 301 -3.00 -12.59 16.49
C PRO A 301 -2.50 -12.70 15.04
N VAL A 302 -1.85 -13.82 14.75
CA VAL A 302 -1.22 -14.10 13.44
C VAL A 302 -2.23 -14.09 12.28
N ALA A 303 -3.40 -14.69 12.49
CA ALA A 303 -4.43 -14.73 11.45
C ALA A 303 -4.94 -13.33 11.09
N ALA A 304 -5.12 -12.44 12.09
CA ALA A 304 -5.48 -11.04 11.86
C ALA A 304 -4.37 -10.29 11.11
N ARG A 305 -3.10 -10.60 11.38
CA ARG A 305 -1.96 -10.07 10.61
C ARG A 305 -2.03 -10.48 9.15
N GLU A 306 -2.33 -11.73 8.89
CA GLU A 306 -2.51 -12.23 7.51
C GLU A 306 -3.67 -11.52 6.80
N ALA A 307 -4.79 -11.31 7.49
CA ALA A 307 -5.95 -10.63 6.95
C ALA A 307 -5.74 -9.12 6.70
N SER A 308 -4.88 -8.45 7.46
CA SER A 308 -4.69 -6.99 7.41
C SER A 308 -4.35 -6.46 6.02
N ILE A 309 -3.57 -7.21 5.26
CA ILE A 309 -3.19 -6.86 3.88
C ILE A 309 -4.43 -6.85 2.97
N TYR A 310 -5.30 -7.84 3.10
CA TYR A 310 -6.53 -7.93 2.29
C TYR A 310 -7.56 -6.89 2.70
N THR A 311 -7.65 -6.59 3.99
CA THR A 311 -8.49 -5.49 4.49
C THR A 311 -8.06 -4.17 3.85
N GLY A 312 -6.77 -3.85 3.91
CA GLY A 312 -6.24 -2.60 3.35
C GLY A 312 -6.44 -2.47 1.86
N ILE A 313 -6.16 -3.52 1.07
CA ILE A 313 -6.34 -3.46 -0.38
C ILE A 313 -7.82 -3.34 -0.77
N THR A 314 -8.73 -3.94 -0.02
CA THR A 314 -10.17 -3.84 -0.29
C THR A 314 -10.68 -2.42 -0.04
N LEU A 315 -10.25 -1.77 1.04
CA LEU A 315 -10.55 -0.36 1.30
C LEU A 315 -10.01 0.53 0.18
N ALA A 316 -8.80 0.28 -0.28
CA ALA A 316 -8.19 1.03 -1.39
C ALA A 316 -8.98 0.87 -2.69
N GLU A 317 -9.38 -0.34 -3.03
CA GLU A 317 -10.19 -0.62 -4.23
C GLU A 317 -11.57 0.08 -4.17
N TYR A 318 -12.15 0.19 -2.99
CA TYR A 318 -13.42 0.90 -2.82
C TYR A 318 -13.32 2.39 -3.16
N TYR A 319 -12.28 3.08 -2.69
CA TYR A 319 -12.05 4.49 -3.04
C TYR A 319 -11.59 4.65 -4.49
N ARG A 320 -10.84 3.69 -5.04
CA ARG A 320 -10.55 3.65 -6.48
C ARG A 320 -11.83 3.65 -7.30
N ASP A 321 -12.83 2.85 -6.91
CA ASP A 321 -14.11 2.75 -7.60
C ASP A 321 -14.90 4.08 -7.61
N MET A 322 -14.59 4.99 -6.69
CA MET A 322 -15.11 6.37 -6.70
C MET A 322 -14.38 7.30 -7.69
N GLY A 323 -13.29 6.83 -8.30
CA GLY A 323 -12.46 7.62 -9.22
C GLY A 323 -11.24 8.28 -8.57
N TYR A 324 -10.88 7.90 -7.35
CA TYR A 324 -9.69 8.43 -6.67
C TYR A 324 -8.42 7.64 -7.02
N ASP A 325 -7.29 8.32 -6.93
CA ASP A 325 -5.96 7.72 -6.96
C ASP A 325 -5.54 7.37 -5.53
N VAL A 326 -5.46 6.09 -5.24
CA VAL A 326 -5.13 5.58 -3.91
C VAL A 326 -3.72 5.02 -3.90
N ALA A 327 -2.93 5.34 -2.88
CA ALA A 327 -1.64 4.73 -2.64
C ALA A 327 -1.67 3.90 -1.35
N ILE A 328 -1.19 2.68 -1.44
CA ILE A 328 -1.03 1.78 -0.30
C ILE A 328 0.43 1.76 0.13
N MET A 329 0.66 2.01 1.41
CA MET A 329 1.94 1.79 2.08
C MET A 329 1.81 0.55 2.96
N ALA A 330 2.43 -0.56 2.57
CA ALA A 330 2.43 -1.79 3.36
C ALA A 330 3.76 -1.94 4.10
N ASP A 331 3.75 -1.86 5.42
CA ASP A 331 4.93 -1.99 6.29
C ASP A 331 4.69 -3.08 7.33
N SER A 332 5.19 -4.30 7.18
CA SER A 332 5.96 -4.77 6.04
C SER A 332 5.39 -6.09 5.48
N THR A 333 5.58 -6.30 4.20
CA THR A 333 5.17 -7.57 3.56
C THR A 333 5.98 -8.78 4.05
N SER A 334 7.18 -8.56 4.58
CA SER A 334 7.96 -9.62 5.25
C SER A 334 7.24 -10.17 6.48
N ARG A 335 6.60 -9.31 7.26
CA ARG A 335 5.84 -9.74 8.44
C ARG A 335 4.56 -10.48 8.05
N TRP A 336 3.96 -10.10 6.94
CA TRP A 336 2.86 -10.85 6.35
C TRP A 336 3.31 -12.25 5.89
N ALA A 337 4.46 -12.36 5.23
CA ALA A 337 5.03 -13.64 4.83
C ALA A 337 5.37 -14.53 6.05
N GLU A 338 5.88 -13.94 7.13
CA GLU A 338 6.09 -14.64 8.40
C GLU A 338 4.78 -15.19 8.99
N ALA A 339 3.69 -14.42 8.89
CA ALA A 339 2.36 -14.89 9.30
C ALA A 339 1.90 -16.09 8.46
N LEU A 340 2.11 -16.05 7.15
CA LEU A 340 1.84 -17.19 6.26
C LEU A 340 2.68 -18.42 6.65
N ARG A 341 3.95 -18.23 6.97
CA ARG A 341 4.84 -19.30 7.42
C ARG A 341 4.38 -19.92 8.74
N GLU A 342 3.98 -19.11 9.71
CA GLU A 342 3.47 -19.60 10.98
C GLU A 342 2.17 -20.39 10.82
N LEU A 343 1.22 -19.89 10.04
CA LEU A 343 -0.04 -20.56 9.77
C LEU A 343 0.18 -21.89 9.03
N SER A 344 1.03 -21.91 8.00
CA SER A 344 1.34 -23.15 7.27
C SER A 344 2.02 -24.19 8.16
N GLY A 345 2.90 -23.76 9.09
CA GLY A 345 3.49 -24.64 10.08
C GLY A 345 2.46 -25.25 11.03
N ARG A 346 1.46 -24.47 11.46
CA ARG A 346 0.35 -24.99 12.29
C ARG A 346 -0.57 -25.95 11.54
N LEU A 347 -0.65 -25.79 10.22
CA LEU A 347 -1.40 -26.69 9.34
C LEU A 347 -0.60 -27.94 8.93
N GLU A 348 0.64 -28.07 9.39
CA GLU A 348 1.55 -29.15 9.05
C GLU A 348 1.75 -29.30 7.52
N GLU A 349 1.74 -28.17 6.81
CA GLU A 349 2.01 -28.13 5.38
C GLU A 349 3.51 -28.31 5.13
N MET A 350 3.82 -28.96 4.00
CA MET A 350 5.24 -29.15 3.63
C MET A 350 5.89 -27.80 3.37
N PRO A 351 6.95 -27.43 4.10
CA PRO A 351 7.64 -26.17 3.88
C PRO A 351 8.45 -26.19 2.58
N ALA A 352 8.52 -25.03 1.94
CA ALA A 352 9.45 -24.75 0.85
C ALA A 352 10.72 -24.05 1.37
N GLU A 353 11.33 -23.22 0.56
CA GLU A 353 12.56 -22.48 0.87
C GLU A 353 12.43 -21.67 2.17
N GLU A 354 13.41 -21.78 3.06
CA GLU A 354 13.47 -21.14 4.39
C GLU A 354 12.21 -21.33 5.28
N GLY A 355 11.48 -22.41 5.07
CA GLY A 355 10.28 -22.73 5.84
C GLY A 355 9.03 -21.97 5.43
N PHE A 356 9.07 -21.17 4.37
CA PHE A 356 7.89 -20.51 3.81
C PHE A 356 6.99 -21.52 3.09
N PRO A 357 5.67 -21.26 3.01
CA PRO A 357 4.78 -22.11 2.23
C PRO A 357 5.09 -22.04 0.73
N ALA A 358 4.87 -23.14 0.03
CA ALA A 358 5.08 -23.21 -1.43
C ALA A 358 4.24 -22.18 -2.21
N TYR A 359 3.13 -21.71 -1.65
CA TYR A 359 2.25 -20.71 -2.24
C TYR A 359 2.62 -19.25 -1.90
N LEU A 360 3.77 -18.98 -1.29
CA LEU A 360 4.19 -17.60 -0.97
C LEU A 360 4.20 -16.72 -2.22
N ALA A 361 4.79 -17.21 -3.32
CA ALA A 361 4.86 -16.46 -4.58
C ALA A 361 3.47 -16.11 -5.12
N SER A 362 2.53 -17.06 -5.13
CA SER A 362 1.17 -16.82 -5.60
C SER A 362 0.39 -15.85 -4.72
N ARG A 363 0.61 -15.86 -3.41
CA ARG A 363 0.00 -14.89 -2.49
C ARG A 363 0.52 -13.47 -2.71
N LEU A 364 1.83 -13.30 -2.88
CA LEU A 364 2.44 -12.01 -3.22
C LEU A 364 1.94 -11.50 -4.57
N SER A 365 1.92 -12.37 -5.59
CA SER A 365 1.38 -12.03 -6.91
C SER A 365 -0.07 -11.55 -6.82
N ALA A 366 -0.94 -12.30 -6.16
CA ALA A 366 -2.35 -11.95 -6.01
C ALA A 366 -2.56 -10.59 -5.31
N PHE A 367 -1.72 -10.25 -4.35
CA PHE A 367 -1.74 -8.94 -3.69
C PHE A 367 -1.34 -7.82 -4.64
N TYR A 368 -0.19 -7.93 -5.29
CA TYR A 368 0.31 -6.88 -6.19
C TYR A 368 -0.50 -6.74 -7.47
N GLU A 369 -1.15 -7.80 -7.96
CA GLU A 369 -2.04 -7.75 -9.12
C GLU A 369 -3.31 -6.93 -8.89
N ARG A 370 -3.70 -6.70 -7.65
CA ARG A 370 -4.83 -5.82 -7.30
C ARG A 370 -4.51 -4.33 -7.50
N ALA A 371 -3.24 -3.96 -7.65
CA ALA A 371 -2.85 -2.63 -8.10
C ALA A 371 -3.16 -2.43 -9.59
N GLY A 372 -3.42 -1.23 -10.00
CA GLY A 372 -3.59 -0.84 -11.39
C GLY A 372 -4.31 0.48 -11.58
N MET A 373 -4.16 1.02 -12.79
CA MET A 373 -5.00 2.10 -13.29
C MET A 373 -6.21 1.45 -13.97
N MET A 374 -7.41 1.74 -13.48
CA MET A 374 -8.63 1.06 -13.88
C MET A 374 -9.66 2.03 -14.43
N GLN A 375 -10.43 1.56 -15.39
CA GLN A 375 -11.75 2.12 -15.65
C GLN A 375 -12.73 1.46 -14.67
N THR A 376 -13.38 2.25 -13.86
CA THR A 376 -14.33 1.78 -12.87
C THR A 376 -15.66 1.38 -13.53
N LEU A 377 -16.52 0.67 -12.81
CA LEU A 377 -17.83 0.26 -13.33
C LEU A 377 -18.73 1.44 -13.67
N ASN A 378 -18.53 2.61 -13.06
CA ASN A 378 -19.25 3.84 -13.40
C ASN A 378 -18.62 4.65 -14.54
N GLY A 379 -17.54 4.16 -15.17
CA GLY A 379 -16.86 4.77 -16.29
C GLY A 379 -15.78 5.79 -15.90
N SER A 380 -15.56 6.07 -14.61
CA SER A 380 -14.47 6.96 -14.17
C SER A 380 -13.12 6.25 -14.20
N GLU A 381 -12.03 7.01 -14.14
CA GLU A 381 -10.68 6.48 -13.93
C GLU A 381 -10.35 6.52 -12.43
N GLY A 382 -9.77 5.45 -11.93
CA GLY A 382 -9.23 5.37 -10.58
C GLY A 382 -8.03 4.44 -10.54
N SER A 383 -7.16 4.63 -9.55
CA SER A 383 -5.96 3.80 -9.43
C SER A 383 -5.68 3.35 -8.00
N VAL A 384 -5.04 2.19 -7.89
CA VAL A 384 -4.41 1.70 -6.67
C VAL A 384 -2.95 1.45 -6.95
N SER A 385 -2.08 2.21 -6.29
CA SER A 385 -0.63 2.01 -6.31
C SER A 385 -0.21 1.30 -5.03
N ILE A 386 0.65 0.29 -5.11
CA ILE A 386 1.12 -0.46 -3.95
C ILE A 386 2.61 -0.24 -3.77
N ILE A 387 3.00 0.22 -2.58
CA ILE A 387 4.39 0.38 -2.16
C ILE A 387 4.60 -0.51 -0.95
N GLY A 388 5.25 -1.65 -1.16
CA GLY A 388 5.49 -2.65 -0.12
C GLY A 388 6.90 -2.54 0.45
N ALA A 389 7.01 -2.33 1.77
CA ALA A 389 8.28 -2.46 2.46
C ALA A 389 8.63 -3.93 2.64
N VAL A 390 9.88 -4.27 2.40
CA VAL A 390 10.44 -5.60 2.62
C VAL A 390 11.57 -5.48 3.62
N SER A 391 11.60 -6.36 4.63
CA SER A 391 12.59 -6.33 5.71
C SER A 391 13.46 -7.58 5.68
N PRO A 392 14.38 -7.72 4.71
CA PRO A 392 15.23 -8.90 4.62
C PRO A 392 16.17 -8.96 5.83
N GLN A 393 16.33 -10.16 6.40
CA GLN A 393 17.24 -10.38 7.52
C GLN A 393 18.69 -10.05 7.08
N GLY A 394 19.40 -9.33 7.93
CA GLY A 394 20.76 -8.89 7.62
C GLY A 394 20.89 -7.91 6.45
N GLY A 395 19.80 -7.58 5.75
CA GLY A 395 19.81 -6.80 4.50
C GLY A 395 20.17 -7.63 3.27
N ASP A 396 20.03 -8.94 3.35
CA ASP A 396 20.29 -9.87 2.25
C ASP A 396 19.08 -9.94 1.30
N PHE A 397 19.24 -9.39 0.11
CA PHE A 397 18.18 -9.38 -0.92
C PHE A 397 18.00 -10.73 -1.63
N SER A 398 18.78 -11.75 -1.30
CA SER A 398 18.62 -13.09 -1.87
C SER A 398 17.56 -13.94 -1.15
N GLU A 399 17.03 -13.45 -0.01
CA GLU A 399 16.01 -14.17 0.76
C GLU A 399 14.67 -14.31 -0.01
N PRO A 400 13.85 -15.34 0.29
CA PRO A 400 12.70 -15.72 -0.54
C PRO A 400 11.65 -14.64 -0.73
N VAL A 401 11.35 -13.84 0.30
CA VAL A 401 10.31 -12.78 0.21
C VAL A 401 10.75 -11.69 -0.76
N THR A 402 12.00 -11.22 -0.64
CA THR A 402 12.57 -10.21 -1.54
C THR A 402 12.66 -10.73 -2.97
N GLN A 403 13.15 -11.96 -3.16
CA GLN A 403 13.28 -12.55 -4.49
C GLN A 403 11.93 -12.77 -5.18
N ASN A 404 10.92 -13.24 -4.47
CA ASN A 404 9.59 -13.37 -5.01
C ASN A 404 8.95 -12.00 -5.28
N THR A 405 9.11 -11.02 -4.39
CA THR A 405 8.60 -9.68 -4.59
C THR A 405 9.16 -9.03 -5.85
N LYS A 406 10.46 -9.18 -6.14
CA LYS A 406 11.09 -8.70 -7.38
C LYS A 406 10.40 -9.17 -8.67
N ARG A 407 9.76 -10.33 -8.65
CA ARG A 407 9.07 -10.87 -9.83
C ARG A 407 7.76 -10.16 -10.14
N PHE A 408 7.15 -9.51 -9.14
CA PHE A 408 5.79 -8.96 -9.25
C PHE A 408 5.75 -7.44 -9.22
N VAL A 409 6.79 -6.80 -8.67
CA VAL A 409 6.91 -5.33 -8.68
C VAL A 409 7.68 -4.85 -9.90
N ARG A 410 7.25 -3.71 -10.45
CA ARG A 410 7.94 -3.07 -11.58
C ARG A 410 8.92 -1.98 -11.14
N CYS A 411 8.85 -1.54 -9.87
CA CYS A 411 9.84 -0.68 -9.24
C CYS A 411 10.48 -1.39 -8.05
N PHE A 412 11.80 -1.22 -7.91
CA PHE A 412 12.56 -1.75 -6.80
C PHE A 412 13.50 -0.67 -6.27
N TRP A 413 13.27 -0.23 -5.05
CA TRP A 413 14.02 0.86 -4.40
C TRP A 413 14.86 0.29 -3.26
N GLY A 414 15.98 -0.31 -3.61
CA GLY A 414 16.87 -1.00 -2.67
C GLY A 414 17.55 -0.03 -1.72
N LEU A 415 17.27 -0.15 -0.42
CA LEU A 415 17.92 0.64 0.61
C LEU A 415 19.26 0.02 1.01
N ASP A 416 20.29 0.84 1.07
CA ASP A 416 21.65 0.44 1.37
C ASP A 416 22.11 0.91 2.75
N LYS A 417 22.68 -0.02 3.53
CA LYS A 417 23.17 0.28 4.89
C LYS A 417 24.35 1.24 4.87
N SER A 418 25.25 1.14 3.88
CA SER A 418 26.42 2.00 3.82
C SER A 418 26.04 3.46 3.56
N LEU A 419 25.04 3.70 2.72
CA LEU A 419 24.47 5.02 2.50
C LEU A 419 23.79 5.56 3.76
N ALA A 420 23.04 4.73 4.49
CA ALA A 420 22.42 5.12 5.75
C ALA A 420 23.46 5.47 6.83
N TYR A 421 24.53 4.68 6.96
CA TYR A 421 25.64 4.98 7.86
C TYR A 421 26.39 6.26 7.49
N ALA A 422 26.52 6.54 6.19
CA ALA A 422 27.07 7.80 5.68
C ALA A 422 26.10 8.98 5.80
N ARG A 423 24.90 8.77 6.38
CA ARG A 423 23.81 9.76 6.48
C ARG A 423 23.38 10.34 5.12
N HIS A 424 23.52 9.52 4.07
CA HIS A 424 22.99 9.83 2.75
C HIS A 424 21.54 9.35 2.68
N PHE A 425 20.58 10.26 2.78
CA PHE A 425 19.16 9.96 2.70
C PHE A 425 18.49 10.70 1.53
N PRO A 426 17.48 10.06 0.90
CA PRO A 426 17.08 8.65 1.08
C PRO A 426 18.22 7.68 0.71
N ALA A 427 18.34 6.60 1.51
CA ALA A 427 19.43 5.64 1.36
C ALA A 427 19.17 4.64 0.20
N ILE A 428 18.51 5.08 -0.85
CA ILE A 428 18.19 4.29 -2.04
C ILE A 428 19.43 4.19 -2.92
N HIS A 429 19.89 2.96 -3.15
CA HIS A 429 21.09 2.72 -3.93
C HIS A 429 20.78 2.73 -5.43
N TRP A 430 21.42 3.63 -6.16
CA TRP A 430 21.11 3.89 -7.57
C TRP A 430 21.54 2.79 -8.55
N LEU A 431 22.44 1.88 -8.15
CA LEU A 431 22.87 0.74 -9.01
C LEU A 431 22.06 -0.53 -8.75
N THR A 432 21.47 -0.69 -7.57
CA THR A 432 20.67 -1.87 -7.23
C THR A 432 19.18 -1.66 -7.42
N SER A 433 18.75 -0.41 -7.55
CA SER A 433 17.37 -0.02 -7.78
C SER A 433 17.04 0.04 -9.27
N TYR A 434 15.78 -0.15 -9.60
CA TYR A 434 15.29 -0.05 -10.98
C TYR A 434 13.82 0.39 -11.03
N SER A 435 13.41 0.87 -12.19
CA SER A 435 12.02 1.09 -12.56
C SER A 435 11.80 0.67 -14.01
N GLU A 436 10.80 -0.16 -14.23
CA GLU A 436 10.38 -0.57 -15.56
C GLU A 436 9.35 0.41 -16.17
N TYR A 437 8.94 1.44 -15.42
CA TYR A 437 7.95 2.43 -15.88
C TYR A 437 8.54 3.58 -16.70
N VAL A 438 9.86 3.72 -16.77
CA VAL A 438 10.52 4.88 -17.41
C VAL A 438 10.02 5.11 -18.83
N ASN A 439 9.95 4.04 -19.65
CA ASN A 439 9.49 4.13 -21.02
C ASN A 439 7.99 4.40 -21.14
N ASP A 440 7.17 3.79 -20.28
CA ASP A 440 5.72 3.99 -20.26
C ASP A 440 5.35 5.42 -19.87
N LEU A 441 6.15 6.04 -18.99
CA LEU A 441 5.95 7.39 -18.48
C LEU A 441 6.65 8.47 -19.33
N ALA A 442 7.52 8.10 -20.28
CA ALA A 442 8.26 9.04 -21.10
C ALA A 442 7.38 10.10 -21.81
N PRO A 443 6.21 9.76 -22.40
CA PRO A 443 5.32 10.76 -22.98
C PRO A 443 4.86 11.80 -21.96
N TRP A 444 4.50 11.37 -20.76
CA TRP A 444 4.07 12.29 -19.70
C TRP A 444 5.19 13.26 -19.28
N TYR A 445 6.41 12.75 -19.09
CA TYR A 445 7.56 13.59 -18.73
C TYR A 445 7.89 14.60 -19.81
N ARG A 446 7.85 14.18 -21.08
CA ARG A 446 8.05 15.07 -22.22
C ARG A 446 7.06 16.24 -22.22
N ASP A 447 5.79 15.96 -21.92
CA ASP A 447 4.73 16.96 -22.01
C ASP A 447 4.61 17.84 -20.75
N ASN A 448 5.05 17.35 -19.57
CA ASN A 448 4.88 18.01 -18.28
C ASN A 448 6.17 18.50 -17.61
N ALA A 449 7.32 17.95 -17.97
CA ALA A 449 8.61 18.39 -17.46
C ALA A 449 9.46 19.00 -18.57
N ASP A 450 10.08 18.18 -19.42
CA ASP A 450 10.82 18.59 -20.61
C ASP A 450 10.97 17.42 -21.57
N LYS A 451 11.11 17.75 -22.87
CA LYS A 451 11.31 16.76 -23.94
C LYS A 451 12.59 15.91 -23.77
N ASN A 452 13.60 16.43 -23.09
CA ASN A 452 14.90 15.78 -22.88
C ASN A 452 14.96 15.01 -21.54
N PHE A 453 13.89 15.01 -20.75
CA PHE A 453 13.91 14.47 -19.38
C PHE A 453 14.48 13.04 -19.30
N VAL A 454 14.02 12.14 -20.15
CA VAL A 454 14.45 10.74 -20.16
C VAL A 454 15.90 10.60 -20.61
N ASP A 455 16.31 11.38 -21.62
CA ASP A 455 17.70 11.37 -22.11
C ASP A 455 18.67 11.86 -21.04
N GLU A 456 18.33 12.92 -20.33
CA GLU A 456 19.14 13.46 -19.23
C GLU A 456 19.21 12.50 -18.05
N ARG A 457 18.08 11.89 -17.69
CA ARG A 457 18.05 10.81 -16.70
C ARG A 457 19.02 9.68 -17.07
N ASN A 458 19.03 9.26 -18.34
CA ASN A 458 19.90 8.19 -18.81
C ASN A 458 21.39 8.61 -18.77
N GLN A 459 21.71 9.88 -19.06
CA GLN A 459 23.06 10.41 -18.93
C GLN A 459 23.53 10.43 -17.47
N LEU A 460 22.67 10.84 -16.51
CA LEU A 460 23.01 10.75 -15.10
C LEU A 460 23.33 9.32 -14.68
N MET A 461 22.48 8.37 -15.07
CA MET A 461 22.69 6.95 -14.77
C MET A 461 24.00 6.42 -15.39
N ALA A 462 24.33 6.85 -16.60
CA ALA A 462 25.60 6.46 -17.25
C ALA A 462 26.82 6.97 -16.46
N ILE A 463 26.79 8.20 -15.97
CA ILE A 463 27.86 8.78 -15.13
C ILE A 463 28.02 7.99 -13.83
N LEU A 464 26.91 7.68 -13.15
CA LEU A 464 26.95 6.90 -11.90
C LEU A 464 27.48 5.48 -12.11
N ASN A 465 27.13 4.83 -13.23
CA ASN A 465 27.68 3.53 -13.60
C ASN A 465 29.20 3.61 -13.90
N GLN A 466 29.63 4.65 -14.61
CA GLN A 466 31.07 4.87 -14.87
C GLN A 466 31.85 5.12 -13.58
N GLU A 467 31.30 5.91 -12.65
CA GLU A 467 31.88 6.10 -11.31
C GLU A 467 32.12 4.77 -10.61
N SER A 468 31.11 3.88 -10.61
CA SER A 468 31.23 2.58 -9.93
C SER A 468 32.42 1.77 -10.48
N ASN A 469 32.57 1.73 -11.80
CA ASN A 469 33.71 1.03 -12.44
C ASN A 469 35.06 1.69 -12.10
N LEU A 470 35.11 3.02 -12.08
CA LEU A 470 36.33 3.76 -11.73
C LEU A 470 36.67 3.59 -10.24
N MET A 471 35.70 3.49 -9.36
CA MET A 471 35.94 3.29 -7.93
C MET A 471 36.57 1.93 -7.61
N GLU A 472 36.35 0.89 -8.43
CA GLU A 472 37.06 -0.38 -8.30
C GLU A 472 38.56 -0.19 -8.62
N ILE A 473 38.90 0.64 -9.62
CA ILE A 473 40.29 0.99 -9.97
C ILE A 473 40.89 1.85 -8.86
N VAL A 474 40.17 2.85 -8.37
CA VAL A 474 40.62 3.75 -7.28
C VAL A 474 40.97 2.98 -6.00
N LYS A 475 40.20 1.96 -5.65
CA LYS A 475 40.50 1.10 -4.49
C LYS A 475 41.85 0.37 -4.62
N LEU A 476 42.27 0.07 -5.83
CA LEU A 476 43.52 -0.67 -6.09
C LEU A 476 44.75 0.21 -6.22
N ILE A 477 44.66 1.35 -6.90
CA ILE A 477 45.82 2.17 -7.28
C ILE A 477 45.74 3.64 -6.82
N GLY A 478 44.62 4.04 -6.20
CA GLY A 478 44.39 5.44 -5.79
C GLY A 478 43.83 6.31 -6.91
N SER A 479 43.20 7.44 -6.52
CA SER A 479 42.58 8.40 -7.45
C SER A 479 43.59 9.24 -8.22
N ASP A 480 44.81 9.43 -7.71
CA ASP A 480 45.80 10.36 -8.27
C ASP A 480 46.36 9.90 -9.61
N VAL A 481 46.32 8.59 -9.85
CA VAL A 481 46.84 7.96 -11.07
C VAL A 481 45.86 8.04 -12.24
N LEU A 482 44.60 8.37 -12.00
CA LEU A 482 43.57 8.44 -13.03
C LEU A 482 43.83 9.62 -13.99
N PRO A 483 43.52 9.47 -15.30
CA PRO A 483 43.45 10.58 -16.25
C PRO A 483 42.45 11.64 -15.83
N ASP A 484 42.63 12.88 -16.27
CA ASP A 484 41.77 14.01 -15.84
C ASP A 484 40.31 13.88 -16.27
N ASP A 485 40.02 13.24 -17.39
CA ASP A 485 38.67 12.93 -17.83
C ASP A 485 37.94 11.95 -16.87
N GLN A 486 38.67 10.98 -16.33
CA GLN A 486 38.14 10.04 -15.34
C GLN A 486 38.00 10.70 -13.96
N LYS A 487 38.94 11.56 -13.57
CA LYS A 487 38.81 12.41 -12.37
C LYS A 487 37.58 13.31 -12.45
N LEU A 488 37.31 13.89 -13.63
CA LEU A 488 36.11 14.67 -13.87
C LEU A 488 34.85 13.84 -13.67
N THR A 489 34.82 12.62 -14.22
CA THR A 489 33.66 11.71 -14.03
C THR A 489 33.38 11.44 -12.56
N LEU A 490 34.41 11.18 -11.75
CA LEU A 490 34.26 11.00 -10.30
C LEU A 490 33.69 12.25 -9.61
N GLU A 491 34.16 13.44 -10.00
CA GLU A 491 33.70 14.69 -9.39
C GLU A 491 32.26 15.02 -9.77
N ILE A 492 31.86 14.85 -11.03
CA ILE A 492 30.47 15.04 -11.46
C ILE A 492 29.55 14.01 -10.78
N ALA A 493 29.96 12.75 -10.68
CA ALA A 493 29.21 11.74 -9.93
C ALA A 493 29.03 12.14 -8.46
N ARG A 494 30.05 12.73 -7.83
CA ARG A 494 29.95 13.29 -6.48
C ARG A 494 28.90 14.39 -6.39
N VAL A 495 28.89 15.31 -7.37
CA VAL A 495 27.87 16.37 -7.45
C VAL A 495 26.46 15.77 -7.59
N ILE A 496 26.30 14.74 -8.44
CA ILE A 496 25.00 14.03 -8.58
C ILE A 496 24.57 13.43 -7.23
N ARG A 497 25.45 12.71 -6.57
CA ARG A 497 25.11 12.04 -5.29
C ARG A 497 24.76 13.03 -4.18
N LEU A 498 25.57 14.06 -3.97
CA LEU A 498 25.41 14.99 -2.86
C LEU A 498 24.47 16.15 -3.17
N GLY A 499 24.45 16.63 -4.41
CA GLY A 499 23.63 17.77 -4.81
C GLY A 499 22.25 17.41 -5.35
N PHE A 500 22.08 16.20 -5.86
CA PHE A 500 20.82 15.79 -6.48
C PHE A 500 20.14 14.61 -5.78
N LEU A 501 20.86 13.51 -5.52
CA LEU A 501 20.27 12.31 -4.94
C LEU A 501 20.02 12.43 -3.42
N GLN A 502 20.94 13.06 -2.71
CA GLN A 502 20.74 13.35 -1.29
C GLN A 502 19.69 14.45 -1.13
N GLN A 503 18.69 14.22 -0.29
CA GLN A 503 17.58 15.12 -0.10
C GLN A 503 17.22 15.21 1.39
N ASN A 504 17.05 16.42 1.90
CA ASN A 504 16.76 16.66 3.31
C ASN A 504 15.24 16.69 3.56
N ALA A 505 14.73 15.63 4.19
CA ALA A 505 13.31 15.51 4.52
C ALA A 505 12.79 16.58 5.51
N PHE A 506 13.67 17.24 6.24
CA PHE A 506 13.30 18.24 7.27
C PHE A 506 13.44 19.69 6.80
N HIS A 507 14.04 19.92 5.62
CA HIS A 507 14.17 21.25 5.07
C HIS A 507 12.98 21.61 4.18
N LYS A 508 12.33 22.75 4.46
CA LYS A 508 11.09 23.17 3.79
C LYS A 508 11.14 23.19 2.25
N ASP A 509 12.29 23.56 1.68
CA ASP A 509 12.46 23.71 0.23
C ASP A 509 13.06 22.46 -0.43
N ASP A 510 13.46 21.46 0.36
CA ASP A 510 14.10 20.23 -0.12
C ASP A 510 13.29 18.96 0.18
N THR A 511 12.38 19.00 1.18
CA THR A 511 11.55 17.84 1.54
C THR A 511 10.63 17.37 0.42
N CYS A 512 10.19 18.29 -0.46
CA CYS A 512 9.40 18.00 -1.65
C CYS A 512 9.83 18.92 -2.77
N VAL A 513 10.33 18.34 -3.86
CA VAL A 513 10.84 19.12 -4.99
C VAL A 513 9.91 18.95 -6.19
N PRO A 514 9.36 20.05 -6.75
CA PRO A 514 8.52 19.98 -7.94
C PRO A 514 9.27 19.38 -9.14
N ILE A 515 8.60 18.61 -9.97
CA ILE A 515 9.22 17.87 -11.08
C ILE A 515 10.01 18.76 -12.04
N ARG A 516 9.52 19.97 -12.33
CA ARG A 516 10.23 20.93 -13.18
C ARG A 516 11.55 21.40 -12.57
N LYS A 517 11.59 21.62 -11.24
CA LYS A 517 12.82 21.96 -10.52
C LYS A 517 13.80 20.79 -10.55
N GLN A 518 13.32 19.55 -10.40
CA GLN A 518 14.14 18.36 -10.53
C GLN A 518 14.81 18.28 -11.90
N PHE A 519 14.05 18.53 -12.96
CA PHE A 519 14.59 18.58 -14.32
C PHE A 519 15.69 19.65 -14.47
N LEU A 520 15.43 20.87 -14.02
CA LEU A 520 16.41 21.96 -14.09
C LEU A 520 17.70 21.66 -13.32
N MET A 521 17.61 20.92 -12.23
CA MET A 521 18.80 20.47 -11.48
C MET A 521 19.61 19.43 -12.28
N MET A 522 18.94 18.48 -12.96
CA MET A 522 19.61 17.53 -13.85
C MET A 522 20.30 18.24 -15.02
N ASP A 523 19.58 19.12 -15.70
CA ASP A 523 20.08 19.90 -16.82
C ASP A 523 21.32 20.72 -16.43
N LEU A 524 21.28 21.39 -15.28
CA LEU A 524 22.41 22.17 -14.76
C LEU A 524 23.64 21.30 -14.52
N ILE A 525 23.49 20.11 -13.93
CA ILE A 525 24.60 19.19 -13.67
C ILE A 525 25.18 18.68 -14.97
N LEU A 526 24.36 18.32 -15.94
CA LEU A 526 24.80 17.84 -17.25
C LEU A 526 25.45 18.95 -18.08
N TYR A 527 24.94 20.18 -17.99
CA TYR A 527 25.57 21.36 -18.58
C TYR A 527 26.96 21.59 -18.00
N LEU A 528 27.11 21.53 -16.66
CA LEU A 528 28.39 21.62 -15.99
C LEU A 528 29.35 20.53 -16.49
N ASN A 529 28.90 19.28 -16.57
CA ASN A 529 29.68 18.17 -17.09
C ASN A 529 30.16 18.42 -18.52
N THR A 530 29.27 18.90 -19.39
CA THR A 530 29.59 19.18 -20.80
C THR A 530 30.68 20.27 -20.93
N LYS A 531 30.55 21.35 -20.17
CA LYS A 531 31.52 22.46 -20.17
C LYS A 531 32.85 22.05 -19.58
N ALA A 532 32.84 21.34 -18.45
CA ALA A 532 34.06 20.84 -17.82
C ALA A 532 34.81 19.84 -18.72
N LYS A 533 34.06 18.93 -19.37
CA LYS A 533 34.63 17.97 -20.31
C LYS A 533 35.30 18.64 -21.49
N ALA A 534 34.71 19.70 -22.04
CA ALA A 534 35.33 20.48 -23.11
C ALA A 534 36.67 21.11 -22.67
N LEU A 535 36.72 21.67 -21.45
CA LEU A 535 37.94 22.26 -20.89
C LEU A 535 39.03 21.22 -20.65
N VAL A 536 38.69 20.06 -20.10
CA VAL A 536 39.66 18.94 -19.91
C VAL A 536 40.18 18.43 -21.25
N THR A 537 39.31 18.32 -22.26
CA THR A 537 39.72 17.93 -23.62
C THR A 537 40.70 18.94 -24.25
N MET A 538 40.59 20.22 -23.91
CA MET A 538 41.52 21.28 -24.31
C MET A 538 42.84 21.27 -23.51
N GLY A 539 43.03 20.31 -22.59
CA GLY A 539 44.24 20.15 -21.78
C GLY A 539 44.24 20.90 -20.46
N MET A 540 43.09 21.38 -19.97
CA MET A 540 43.02 22.01 -18.65
C MET A 540 43.06 20.93 -17.55
N PRO A 541 44.03 20.99 -16.61
CA PRO A 541 44.13 20.02 -15.54
C PRO A 541 42.91 20.08 -14.59
N MET A 542 42.48 18.93 -14.10
CA MET A 542 41.36 18.84 -13.18
C MET A 542 41.59 19.59 -11.84
N SER A 543 42.85 19.69 -11.39
CA SER A 543 43.24 20.44 -10.21
C SER A 543 42.94 21.95 -10.32
N ILE A 544 43.05 22.52 -11.52
CA ILE A 544 42.70 23.92 -11.78
C ILE A 544 41.18 24.11 -11.79
N LEU A 545 40.42 23.17 -12.35
CA LEU A 545 38.97 23.21 -12.39
C LEU A 545 38.37 23.17 -10.98
N LYS A 546 38.86 22.29 -10.10
CA LYS A 546 38.46 22.19 -8.71
C LYS A 546 38.73 23.45 -7.89
N GLY A 547 39.73 24.21 -8.21
CA GLY A 547 40.09 25.47 -7.55
C GLY A 547 39.19 26.65 -7.93
N LYS A 548 38.31 26.52 -8.91
CA LYS A 548 37.43 27.59 -9.34
C LYS A 548 36.18 27.65 -8.45
N GLN A 549 35.78 28.88 -8.10
CA GLN A 549 34.73 29.18 -7.10
C GLN A 549 33.33 28.63 -7.46
N HIS A 550 33.14 28.12 -8.68
CA HIS A 550 31.84 27.61 -9.18
C HIS A 550 31.89 26.13 -9.58
N PHE A 551 32.94 25.40 -9.23
CA PHE A 551 33.07 23.95 -9.43
C PHE A 551 33.13 23.25 -8.06
#